data_d4b6bdbaf41cde2067567b033a2df658
#
_entry.id   d4b6bdbaf41cde2067567b033a2df658
#
_cell.length_a   1.000
_cell.length_b   1.000
_cell.length_c   1.000
_cell.angle_alpha   90.00
_cell.angle_beta   90.00
_cell.angle_gamma   90.00
#
_symmetry.space_group_name_H-M   'P 1'
#
loop_
_entity.id
_entity.type
_entity.pdbx_description
1 polymer ?
#
loop_
_entity_poly.entity_id
_entity_poly.type
_entity_poly.pdbx_seq_one_letter_code
_entity_poly.pdbx_strand_id
1 'polypeptide(L)'
;MKGILPRIASVILVLTLLVTVLGCSGQIEVLRVATTTSLDDTGLWDYLEDIFEERYDVDLQITAKGTGMALELGMNGDVDVVTVHDPAQEAAFVAGNYAVKAQNFNAERVTWAYNYFIIAGPESDPAGVGNLTGSLAPEEAFQKIQQGGAADPGSVKFVSRGDNSGTHGKEKAIWTSAGYNYTEDIQGTGAAAGWYIEAGTGMGATLNMANEMMAYTLTDKGTLLAYQGDLDLVPLLEEGDILLNIYSVLICKNGVNPEMANNLIDFLRADDIQNLIAGYGVPEYGEPLFY
;
A
#
# COMPACT_ATOMS: atom_id res chain seq x y z
N MET A 1 -99.15 26.00 -10.05
CA MET A 1 -98.72 24.71 -10.60
C MET A 1 -97.20 24.75 -10.68
N LYS A 2 -96.63 23.84 -10.08
CA LYS A 2 -95.21 23.46 -9.71
C LYS A 2 -94.12 24.04 -10.57
N GLY A 3 -93.21 24.86 -9.90
CA GLY A 3 -91.92 25.27 -10.41
C GLY A 3 -90.85 24.31 -9.95
N ILE A 4 -89.98 23.92 -10.85
CA ILE A 4 -88.82 23.08 -10.57
C ILE A 4 -87.61 23.98 -10.66
N LEU A 5 -86.95 24.17 -9.52
CA LEU A 5 -85.63 24.78 -9.46
C LEU A 5 -84.56 23.81 -9.93
N PRO A 6 -83.60 24.20 -10.76
CA PRO A 6 -82.40 23.43 -10.98
C PRO A 6 -81.37 23.66 -9.90
N ARG A 7 -80.92 22.59 -9.30
CA ARG A 7 -79.79 22.57 -8.35
C ARG A 7 -78.49 22.80 -9.13
N ILE A 8 -77.79 23.90 -8.80
CA ILE A 8 -76.45 24.17 -9.24
C ILE A 8 -75.53 23.30 -8.38
N ALA A 9 -74.96 22.28 -8.97
CA ALA A 9 -73.92 21.49 -8.33
C ALA A 9 -72.63 22.21 -8.53
N SER A 10 -72.09 22.79 -7.39
CA SER A 10 -70.74 23.31 -7.36
C SER A 10 -69.75 22.17 -7.37
N VAL A 11 -69.10 21.99 -8.52
CA VAL A 11 -67.91 21.12 -8.62
C VAL A 11 -66.73 21.84 -8.05
N ILE A 12 -66.39 21.55 -6.80
CA ILE A 12 -65.10 21.97 -6.19
C ILE A 12 -64.03 21.08 -6.82
N LEU A 13 -63.28 21.64 -7.77
CA LEU A 13 -62.09 21.06 -8.29
C LEU A 13 -60.95 21.16 -7.23
N VAL A 14 -60.79 20.12 -6.42
CA VAL A 14 -59.65 19.98 -5.54
C VAL A 14 -58.45 19.63 -6.39
N LEU A 15 -57.67 20.66 -6.74
CA LEU A 15 -56.36 20.49 -7.38
C LEU A 15 -55.37 19.96 -6.31
N THR A 16 -55.33 18.63 -6.16
CA THR A 16 -54.27 17.97 -5.39
C THR A 16 -52.96 18.17 -6.13
N LEU A 17 -52.18 19.13 -5.66
CA LEU A 17 -50.78 19.30 -6.06
C LEU A 17 -50.01 18.07 -5.55
N LEU A 18 -49.86 17.07 -6.39
CA LEU A 18 -48.97 15.93 -6.14
C LEU A 18 -47.55 16.46 -6.25
N VAL A 19 -47.02 16.94 -5.15
CA VAL A 19 -45.57 17.14 -5.04
C VAL A 19 -44.94 15.75 -5.06
N THR A 20 -44.61 15.26 -6.26
CA THR A 20 -43.67 14.16 -6.38
C THR A 20 -42.32 14.65 -5.88
N VAL A 21 -42.05 14.42 -4.59
CA VAL A 21 -40.70 14.36 -4.10
C VAL A 21 -40.07 13.18 -4.85
N LEU A 22 -39.44 13.47 -5.98
CA LEU A 22 -38.42 12.61 -6.53
C LEU A 22 -37.32 12.59 -5.45
N GLY A 23 -37.47 11.68 -4.49
CA GLY A 23 -36.36 11.22 -3.72
C GLY A 23 -35.40 10.61 -4.73
N CYS A 24 -34.40 11.35 -5.15
CA CYS A 24 -33.18 10.74 -5.60
C CYS A 24 -32.70 9.90 -4.43
N SER A 25 -33.06 8.63 -4.42
CA SER A 25 -32.22 7.63 -3.81
C SER A 25 -30.97 7.60 -4.70
N GLY A 26 -30.09 8.59 -4.55
CA GLY A 26 -28.78 8.52 -5.16
C GLY A 26 -28.17 7.21 -4.67
N GLN A 27 -27.93 6.26 -5.56
CA GLN A 27 -27.01 5.20 -5.23
C GLN A 27 -25.71 5.90 -4.86
N ILE A 28 -25.23 5.65 -3.66
CA ILE A 28 -23.91 6.14 -3.28
C ILE A 28 -22.95 5.59 -4.33
N GLU A 29 -22.18 6.48 -4.93
CA GLU A 29 -21.17 6.12 -5.91
C GLU A 29 -20.09 5.28 -5.21
N VAL A 30 -19.55 4.28 -5.89
CA VAL A 30 -18.55 3.37 -5.31
C VAL A 30 -17.24 3.55 -6.07
N LEU A 31 -16.15 3.72 -5.35
CA LEU A 31 -14.79 3.65 -5.89
C LEU A 31 -14.06 2.46 -5.28
N ARG A 32 -13.59 1.54 -6.13
CA ARG A 32 -12.88 0.34 -5.71
C ARG A 32 -11.39 0.53 -5.88
N VAL A 33 -10.65 0.34 -4.80
CA VAL A 33 -9.19 0.49 -4.74
C VAL A 33 -8.55 -0.82 -4.30
N ALA A 34 -7.54 -1.28 -5.03
CA ALA A 34 -6.66 -2.31 -4.52
C ALA A 34 -5.34 -1.68 -4.03
N THR A 35 -4.93 -2.06 -2.84
CA THR A 35 -3.70 -1.60 -2.19
C THR A 35 -2.84 -2.78 -1.75
N THR A 36 -1.65 -2.50 -1.19
CA THR A 36 -0.80 -3.52 -0.62
C THR A 36 -1.13 -3.76 0.85
N THR A 37 -0.97 -5.00 1.32
CA THR A 37 -1.16 -5.33 2.75
C THR A 37 -0.23 -4.52 3.65
N SER A 38 1.01 -4.25 3.22
CA SER A 38 1.95 -3.45 4.00
C SER A 38 1.54 -1.98 4.14
N LEU A 39 0.86 -1.40 3.14
CA LEU A 39 0.31 -0.05 3.26
C LEU A 39 -0.95 -0.03 4.12
N ASP A 40 -1.81 -1.02 3.96
CA ASP A 40 -3.02 -1.21 4.75
C ASP A 40 -2.70 -1.40 6.24
N ASP A 41 -1.73 -2.25 6.56
CA ASP A 41 -1.25 -2.52 7.93
C ASP A 41 -0.76 -1.26 8.67
N THR A 42 -0.41 -0.18 7.96
CA THR A 42 -0.03 1.10 8.58
C THR A 42 -1.22 1.91 9.10
N GLY A 43 -2.45 1.58 8.70
CA GLY A 43 -3.67 2.33 9.02
C GLY A 43 -3.81 3.66 8.27
N LEU A 44 -2.89 4.00 7.35
CA LEU A 44 -2.98 5.26 6.59
C LEU A 44 -4.25 5.33 5.73
N TRP A 45 -4.68 4.20 5.17
CA TRP A 45 -5.90 4.15 4.38
C TRP A 45 -7.14 4.40 5.24
N ASP A 46 -7.27 3.75 6.40
CA ASP A 46 -8.38 3.98 7.33
C ASP A 46 -8.48 5.46 7.72
N TYR A 47 -7.31 6.12 7.88
CA TYR A 47 -7.25 7.54 8.20
C TYR A 47 -7.69 8.45 7.04
N LEU A 48 -7.39 8.10 5.79
CA LEU A 48 -7.71 8.91 4.60
C LEU A 48 -9.10 8.62 4.03
N GLU A 49 -9.63 7.40 4.25
CA GLU A 49 -10.91 6.93 3.74
C GLU A 49 -12.06 7.82 4.18
N ASP A 50 -12.23 8.03 5.48
CA ASP A 50 -13.30 8.89 6.04
C ASP A 50 -13.26 10.31 5.44
N ILE A 51 -12.05 10.88 5.24
CA ILE A 51 -11.88 12.24 4.71
C ILE A 51 -12.26 12.28 3.21
N PHE A 52 -11.90 11.23 2.46
CA PHE A 52 -12.23 11.14 1.05
C PHE A 52 -13.73 10.95 0.84
N GLU A 53 -14.35 10.04 1.59
CA GLU A 53 -15.79 9.76 1.53
C GLU A 53 -16.63 10.99 1.88
N GLU A 54 -16.26 11.71 2.95
CA GLU A 54 -16.95 12.96 3.31
C GLU A 54 -16.81 14.04 2.22
N ARG A 55 -15.63 14.12 1.57
CA ARG A 55 -15.34 15.15 0.57
C ARG A 55 -16.08 14.93 -0.75
N TYR A 56 -16.28 13.68 -1.15
CA TYR A 56 -16.79 13.33 -2.48
C TYR A 56 -18.14 12.63 -2.47
N ASP A 57 -18.74 12.36 -1.30
CA ASP A 57 -20.02 11.62 -1.15
C ASP A 57 -20.00 10.25 -1.88
N VAL A 58 -18.96 9.46 -1.61
CA VAL A 58 -18.63 8.19 -2.28
C VAL A 58 -18.36 7.11 -1.22
N ASP A 59 -18.63 5.84 -1.56
CA ASP A 59 -18.23 4.65 -0.80
C ASP A 59 -16.87 4.16 -1.34
N LEU A 60 -15.79 4.29 -0.55
CA LEU A 60 -14.44 3.90 -0.93
C LEU A 60 -14.16 2.47 -0.47
N GLN A 61 -14.18 1.53 -1.39
CA GLN A 61 -13.95 0.12 -1.10
C GLN A 61 -12.49 -0.28 -1.30
N ILE A 62 -11.77 -0.47 -0.22
CA ILE A 62 -10.35 -0.81 -0.23
C ILE A 62 -10.16 -2.32 -0.09
N THR A 63 -9.32 -2.91 -0.93
CA THR A 63 -8.94 -4.32 -0.90
C THR A 63 -7.43 -4.44 -0.81
N ALA A 64 -6.94 -4.92 0.32
CA ALA A 64 -5.51 -5.14 0.54
C ALA A 64 -5.05 -6.52 0.05
N LYS A 65 -4.01 -6.56 -0.80
CA LYS A 65 -3.39 -7.77 -1.36
C LYS A 65 -1.88 -7.58 -1.50
N GLY A 66 -1.14 -8.63 -1.84
CA GLY A 66 0.23 -8.45 -2.36
C GLY A 66 0.22 -7.72 -3.70
N THR A 67 1.30 -6.99 -4.04
CA THR A 67 1.39 -6.13 -5.23
C THR A 67 0.91 -6.83 -6.51
N GLY A 68 1.38 -8.05 -6.76
CA GLY A 68 0.99 -8.81 -7.97
C GLY A 68 -0.52 -9.05 -8.06
N MET A 69 -1.16 -9.43 -6.95
CA MET A 69 -2.61 -9.66 -6.91
C MET A 69 -3.41 -8.34 -7.00
N ALA A 70 -2.92 -7.25 -6.39
CA ALA A 70 -3.56 -5.95 -6.51
C ALA A 70 -3.57 -5.47 -7.98
N LEU A 71 -2.46 -5.63 -8.68
CA LEU A 71 -2.36 -5.32 -10.11
C LEU A 71 -3.24 -6.24 -10.97
N GLU A 72 -3.35 -7.53 -10.63
CA GLU A 72 -4.23 -8.48 -11.33
C GLU A 72 -5.71 -8.05 -11.22
N LEU A 73 -6.17 -7.62 -10.04
CA LEU A 73 -7.51 -7.06 -9.89
C LEU A 73 -7.73 -5.85 -10.83
N GLY A 74 -6.72 -4.97 -10.96
CA GLY A 74 -6.77 -3.85 -11.90
C GLY A 74 -6.79 -4.29 -13.37
N MET A 75 -6.02 -5.32 -13.75
CA MET A 75 -6.02 -5.89 -15.10
C MET A 75 -7.39 -6.44 -15.47
N ASN A 76 -8.05 -7.09 -14.53
CA ASN A 76 -9.37 -7.70 -14.71
C ASN A 76 -10.54 -6.68 -14.72
N GLY A 77 -10.32 -5.46 -14.21
CA GLY A 77 -11.38 -4.45 -14.02
C GLY A 77 -12.22 -4.68 -12.74
N ASP A 78 -11.68 -5.47 -11.81
CA ASP A 78 -12.33 -5.71 -10.51
C ASP A 78 -12.22 -4.48 -9.59
N VAL A 79 -11.22 -3.62 -9.85
CA VAL A 79 -11.00 -2.34 -9.16
C VAL A 79 -10.80 -1.19 -10.15
N ASP A 80 -11.03 0.04 -9.68
CA ASP A 80 -10.92 1.25 -10.48
C ASP A 80 -9.52 1.87 -10.38
N VAL A 81 -8.86 1.67 -9.24
CA VAL A 81 -7.54 2.21 -8.91
C VAL A 81 -6.68 1.15 -8.24
N VAL A 82 -5.39 1.16 -8.50
CA VAL A 82 -4.40 0.43 -7.73
C VAL A 82 -3.40 1.38 -7.08
N THR A 83 -3.05 1.13 -5.81
CA THR A 83 -2.02 1.86 -5.08
C THR A 83 -0.98 0.88 -4.57
N VAL A 84 0.20 0.95 -5.16
CA VAL A 84 1.28 -0.03 -4.96
C VAL A 84 2.63 0.67 -4.89
N HIS A 85 3.70 -0.08 -4.59
CA HIS A 85 5.04 0.45 -4.39
C HIS A 85 6.15 -0.46 -4.95
N ASP A 86 5.90 -1.11 -6.07
CA ASP A 86 6.91 -1.89 -6.81
C ASP A 86 7.10 -1.29 -8.21
N PRO A 87 8.12 -0.46 -8.41
CA PRO A 87 8.33 0.24 -9.68
C PRO A 87 8.44 -0.69 -10.90
N ALA A 88 8.95 -1.90 -10.73
CA ALA A 88 9.10 -2.84 -11.84
C ALA A 88 7.75 -3.43 -12.27
N GLN A 89 6.93 -3.86 -11.30
CA GLN A 89 5.58 -4.36 -11.57
C GLN A 89 4.66 -3.25 -12.08
N GLU A 90 4.75 -2.02 -11.53
CA GLU A 90 4.01 -0.85 -12.00
C GLU A 90 4.36 -0.51 -13.46
N ALA A 91 5.66 -0.52 -13.81
CA ALA A 91 6.10 -0.30 -15.18
C ALA A 91 5.57 -1.37 -16.13
N ALA A 92 5.55 -2.64 -15.72
CA ALA A 92 4.97 -3.73 -16.50
C ALA A 92 3.45 -3.56 -16.70
N PHE A 93 2.72 -3.12 -15.66
CA PHE A 93 1.29 -2.82 -15.74
C PHE A 93 0.99 -1.71 -16.76
N VAL A 94 1.76 -0.61 -16.74
CA VAL A 94 1.66 0.48 -17.71
C VAL A 94 2.02 0.00 -19.12
N ALA A 95 3.14 -0.73 -19.28
CA ALA A 95 3.58 -1.26 -20.57
C ALA A 95 2.57 -2.26 -21.17
N GLY A 96 1.86 -3.01 -20.32
CA GLY A 96 0.75 -3.88 -20.68
C GLY A 96 -0.54 -3.15 -21.09
N ASN A 97 -0.55 -1.80 -21.05
CA ASN A 97 -1.70 -0.95 -21.38
C ASN A 97 -2.91 -1.20 -20.44
N TYR A 98 -2.64 -1.47 -19.16
CA TYR A 98 -3.67 -1.65 -18.12
C TYR A 98 -3.95 -0.38 -17.32
N ALA A 99 -3.10 0.65 -17.44
CA ALA A 99 -3.33 1.96 -16.83
C ALA A 99 -3.77 3.00 -17.86
N VAL A 100 -4.46 4.03 -17.40
CA VAL A 100 -4.76 5.24 -18.16
C VAL A 100 -4.15 6.46 -17.48
N LYS A 101 -3.90 7.53 -18.26
CA LYS A 101 -3.34 8.76 -17.74
C LYS A 101 -4.32 9.48 -16.82
N ALA A 102 -3.84 9.86 -15.65
CA ALA A 102 -4.55 10.78 -14.77
C ALA A 102 -4.65 12.16 -15.44
N GLN A 103 -5.84 12.74 -15.42
CA GLN A 103 -6.16 13.96 -16.21
C GLN A 103 -5.26 15.15 -15.87
N ASN A 104 -5.07 15.42 -14.58
CA ASN A 104 -4.31 16.59 -14.11
C ASN A 104 -2.80 16.36 -14.07
N PHE A 105 -2.33 15.14 -14.21
CA PHE A 105 -0.90 14.78 -14.12
C PHE A 105 -0.31 14.34 -15.46
N ASN A 106 -1.15 14.04 -16.46
CA ASN A 106 -0.74 13.51 -17.76
C ASN A 106 0.24 12.32 -17.68
N ALA A 107 0.06 11.50 -16.63
CA ALA A 107 0.87 10.33 -16.31
C ALA A 107 -0.01 9.15 -15.95
N GLU A 108 0.39 7.95 -16.33
CA GLU A 108 -0.28 6.70 -15.95
C GLU A 108 0.06 6.30 -14.51
N ARG A 109 1.18 6.78 -13.99
CA ARG A 109 1.71 6.51 -12.67
C ARG A 109 1.94 7.82 -11.95
N VAL A 110 1.23 8.05 -10.84
CA VAL A 110 1.37 9.27 -10.05
C VAL A 110 1.87 8.90 -8.65
N THR A 111 3.02 9.44 -8.26
CA THR A 111 3.54 9.31 -6.89
C THR A 111 2.74 10.17 -5.95
N TRP A 112 2.32 9.62 -4.81
CA TRP A 112 1.52 10.35 -3.83
C TRP A 112 2.10 10.34 -2.42
N ALA A 113 2.92 9.35 -2.07
CA ALA A 113 3.64 9.27 -0.80
C ALA A 113 4.95 8.50 -1.00
N TYR A 114 5.84 8.60 -0.02
CA TYR A 114 7.00 7.72 0.08
C TYR A 114 7.33 7.47 1.56
N ASN A 115 8.00 6.37 1.83
CA ASN A 115 8.66 6.08 3.09
C ASN A 115 9.98 5.35 2.83
N TYR A 116 10.54 4.72 3.83
CA TYR A 116 11.78 3.98 3.68
C TYR A 116 11.61 2.55 4.16
N PHE A 117 12.20 1.64 3.40
CA PHE A 117 12.49 0.32 3.93
C PHE A 117 13.63 0.43 4.93
N ILE A 118 13.64 -0.50 5.87
CA ILE A 118 14.68 -0.61 6.87
C ILE A 118 15.13 -2.07 6.96
N ILE A 119 16.37 -2.28 7.36
CA ILE A 119 16.86 -3.60 7.73
C ILE A 119 16.73 -3.71 9.24
N ALA A 120 15.81 -4.55 9.70
CA ALA A 120 15.62 -4.88 11.09
C ALA A 120 16.36 -6.18 11.43
N GLY A 121 16.74 -6.32 12.68
CA GLY A 121 17.42 -7.52 13.15
C GLY A 121 17.58 -7.55 14.67
N PRO A 122 18.24 -8.59 15.22
CA PRO A 122 18.49 -8.69 16.64
C PRO A 122 19.40 -7.58 17.14
N GLU A 123 19.18 -7.06 18.35
CA GLU A 123 20.02 -6.02 18.98
C GLU A 123 21.52 -6.42 19.05
N SER A 124 21.80 -7.72 19.14
CA SER A 124 23.16 -8.26 19.15
C SER A 124 23.94 -8.07 17.85
N ASP A 125 23.24 -7.82 16.75
CA ASP A 125 23.77 -7.53 15.41
C ASP A 125 24.99 -8.41 15.01
N PRO A 126 24.86 -9.73 14.94
CA PRO A 126 25.98 -10.63 14.69
C PRO A 126 26.65 -10.43 13.32
N ALA A 127 25.97 -9.86 12.33
CA ALA A 127 26.56 -9.51 11.03
C ALA A 127 27.22 -8.11 11.01
N GLY A 128 26.97 -7.26 12.02
CA GLY A 128 27.52 -5.90 12.07
C GLY A 128 26.91 -4.97 11.04
N VAL A 129 25.61 -5.01 10.87
CA VAL A 129 24.83 -4.20 9.93
C VAL A 129 24.64 -2.78 10.45
N GLY A 130 24.35 -2.63 11.75
CA GLY A 130 24.00 -1.35 12.37
C GLY A 130 25.09 -0.29 12.42
N ASN A 131 26.31 -0.63 12.01
CA ASN A 131 27.42 0.33 11.92
C ASN A 131 27.67 0.85 10.49
N LEU A 132 26.88 0.41 9.53
CA LEU A 132 27.01 0.83 8.14
C LEU A 132 26.35 2.19 7.93
N THR A 133 26.93 3.00 7.07
CA THR A 133 26.42 4.33 6.71
C THR A 133 26.67 4.62 5.24
N GLY A 134 25.86 5.54 4.69
CA GLY A 134 26.00 6.00 3.31
C GLY A 134 25.08 5.31 2.32
N SER A 135 25.11 5.77 1.08
CA SER A 135 24.13 5.41 0.05
C SER A 135 24.12 3.92 -0.32
N LEU A 136 25.25 3.23 -0.19
CA LEU A 136 25.40 1.80 -0.48
C LEU A 136 25.34 0.90 0.76
N ALA A 137 25.06 1.46 1.94
CA ALA A 137 25.00 0.70 3.18
C ALA A 137 24.03 -0.50 3.14
N PRO A 138 22.87 -0.46 2.46
CA PRO A 138 21.99 -1.62 2.34
C PRO A 138 22.61 -2.79 1.58
N GLU A 139 23.32 -2.51 0.50
CA GLU A 139 24.03 -3.53 -0.28
C GLU A 139 25.14 -4.17 0.54
N GLU A 140 25.90 -3.36 1.27
CA GLU A 140 26.96 -3.85 2.18
C GLU A 140 26.35 -4.67 3.33
N ALA A 141 25.18 -4.28 3.86
CA ALA A 141 24.46 -5.03 4.88
C ALA A 141 24.05 -6.42 4.37
N PHE A 142 23.48 -6.48 3.18
CA PHE A 142 23.10 -7.74 2.56
C PHE A 142 24.33 -8.64 2.28
N GLN A 143 25.46 -8.06 1.85
CA GLN A 143 26.73 -8.80 1.72
C GLN A 143 27.20 -9.37 3.06
N LYS A 144 27.15 -8.61 4.15
CA LYS A 144 27.53 -9.07 5.48
C LYS A 144 26.61 -10.16 6.01
N ILE A 145 25.27 -10.03 5.79
CA ILE A 145 24.31 -11.04 6.16
C ILE A 145 24.57 -12.34 5.39
N GLN A 146 24.80 -12.26 4.08
CA GLN A 146 25.12 -13.45 3.26
C GLN A 146 26.43 -14.12 3.73
N GLN A 147 27.49 -13.34 3.93
CA GLN A 147 28.78 -13.87 4.38
C GLN A 147 28.68 -14.49 5.78
N GLY A 148 27.98 -13.82 6.71
CA GLY A 148 27.74 -14.32 8.05
C GLY A 148 26.91 -15.59 8.06
N GLY A 149 25.80 -15.62 7.29
CA GLY A 149 24.93 -16.77 7.17
C GLY A 149 25.59 -17.97 6.52
N ALA A 150 26.42 -17.76 5.49
CA ALA A 150 27.21 -18.81 4.88
C ALA A 150 28.28 -19.39 5.80
N ALA A 151 28.85 -18.57 6.69
CA ALA A 151 29.86 -18.99 7.65
C ALA A 151 29.27 -19.63 8.91
N ASP A 152 28.18 -19.07 9.45
CA ASP A 152 27.49 -19.55 10.67
C ASP A 152 25.96 -19.35 10.56
N PRO A 153 25.24 -20.27 9.93
CA PRO A 153 23.78 -20.19 9.81
C PRO A 153 23.04 -20.32 11.16
N GLY A 154 23.74 -20.68 12.21
CA GLY A 154 23.19 -20.69 13.56
C GLY A 154 23.01 -19.27 14.13
N SER A 155 23.98 -18.39 13.87
CA SER A 155 24.05 -17.04 14.42
C SER A 155 23.51 -15.95 13.48
N VAL A 156 23.64 -16.12 12.16
CA VAL A 156 23.18 -15.13 11.17
C VAL A 156 22.15 -15.77 10.25
N LYS A 157 20.93 -15.24 10.31
CA LYS A 157 19.81 -15.68 9.46
C LYS A 157 19.12 -14.46 8.84
N PHE A 158 18.47 -14.69 7.72
CA PHE A 158 17.59 -13.71 7.07
C PHE A 158 16.23 -14.34 6.80
N VAL A 159 15.16 -13.67 7.26
CA VAL A 159 13.78 -14.06 6.97
C VAL A 159 13.24 -13.12 5.91
N SER A 160 12.93 -13.68 4.76
CA SER A 160 12.29 -13.01 3.62
C SER A 160 10.77 -13.14 3.70
N ARG A 161 10.05 -12.17 3.16
CA ARG A 161 8.61 -12.36 2.91
C ARG A 161 8.32 -13.52 1.97
N GLY A 162 9.10 -13.71 0.91
CA GLY A 162 8.99 -14.84 -0.01
C GLY A 162 7.66 -14.94 -0.80
N ASP A 163 6.86 -13.85 -0.85
CA ASP A 163 5.45 -13.86 -1.30
C ASP A 163 5.17 -13.02 -2.55
N ASN A 164 6.22 -12.57 -3.25
CA ASN A 164 6.15 -11.65 -4.39
C ASN A 164 5.47 -10.30 -4.11
N SER A 165 5.44 -9.86 -2.85
CA SER A 165 5.05 -8.51 -2.44
C SER A 165 6.06 -7.45 -2.89
N GLY A 166 5.72 -6.16 -2.73
CA GLY A 166 6.65 -5.06 -2.97
C GLY A 166 7.90 -5.13 -2.10
N THR A 167 7.77 -5.54 -0.83
CA THR A 167 8.92 -5.79 0.06
C THR A 167 9.82 -6.90 -0.46
N HIS A 168 9.25 -8.02 -0.91
CA HIS A 168 10.02 -9.10 -1.52
C HIS A 168 10.67 -8.66 -2.84
N GLY A 169 10.00 -7.83 -3.64
CA GLY A 169 10.57 -7.21 -4.85
C GLY A 169 11.76 -6.31 -4.52
N LYS A 170 11.65 -5.48 -3.49
CA LYS A 170 12.73 -4.63 -2.99
C LYS A 170 13.92 -5.45 -2.47
N GLU A 171 13.67 -6.48 -1.69
CA GLU A 171 14.69 -7.42 -1.21
C GLU A 171 15.51 -8.01 -2.37
N LYS A 172 14.82 -8.54 -3.38
CA LYS A 172 15.48 -9.09 -4.59
C LYS A 172 16.33 -8.04 -5.31
N ALA A 173 15.86 -6.79 -5.37
CA ALA A 173 16.62 -5.69 -5.95
C ALA A 173 17.89 -5.39 -5.15
N ILE A 174 17.83 -5.40 -3.80
CA ILE A 174 19.01 -5.19 -2.95
C ILE A 174 20.00 -6.35 -3.09
N TRP A 175 19.56 -7.62 -3.07
CA TRP A 175 20.43 -8.78 -3.31
C TRP A 175 21.15 -8.66 -4.66
N THR A 176 20.42 -8.27 -5.71
CA THR A 176 20.99 -8.09 -7.05
C THR A 176 22.01 -6.93 -7.07
N SER A 177 21.69 -5.79 -6.43
CA SER A 177 22.59 -4.65 -6.33
C SER A 177 23.84 -4.98 -5.50
N ALA A 178 23.70 -5.84 -4.50
CA ALA A 178 24.80 -6.38 -3.68
C ALA A 178 25.70 -7.36 -4.44
N GLY A 179 25.35 -7.72 -5.68
CA GLY A 179 26.16 -8.56 -6.56
C GLY A 179 25.81 -10.05 -6.53
N TYR A 180 24.66 -10.44 -5.98
CA TYR A 180 24.21 -11.83 -5.90
C TYR A 180 23.15 -12.16 -6.94
N ASN A 181 23.18 -13.40 -7.46
CA ASN A 181 22.06 -13.99 -8.16
C ASN A 181 21.03 -14.47 -7.13
N TYR A 182 19.90 -13.77 -7.04
CA TYR A 182 18.88 -14.08 -6.04
C TYR A 182 18.46 -15.57 -6.07
N THR A 183 18.20 -16.12 -7.25
CA THR A 183 17.70 -17.51 -7.38
C THR A 183 18.76 -18.55 -7.01
N GLU A 184 20.00 -18.34 -7.44
CA GLU A 184 21.08 -19.32 -7.27
C GLU A 184 21.78 -19.20 -5.92
N ASP A 185 22.18 -17.96 -5.56
CA ASP A 185 23.03 -17.72 -4.38
C ASP A 185 22.19 -17.64 -3.10
N ILE A 186 21.01 -17.02 -3.17
CA ILE A 186 20.21 -16.71 -1.99
C ILE A 186 19.12 -17.77 -1.79
N GLN A 187 18.16 -17.86 -2.70
CA GLN A 187 17.05 -18.79 -2.62
C GLN A 187 17.52 -20.27 -2.77
N GLY A 188 18.53 -20.52 -3.60
CA GLY A 188 19.12 -21.84 -3.77
C GLY A 188 20.12 -22.19 -2.66
N THR A 189 21.30 -21.59 -2.70
CA THR A 189 22.40 -21.90 -1.79
C THR A 189 22.10 -21.46 -0.35
N GLY A 190 21.56 -20.27 -0.14
CA GLY A 190 21.25 -19.73 1.18
C GLY A 190 20.17 -20.53 1.91
N ALA A 191 19.10 -20.90 1.23
CA ALA A 191 18.05 -21.72 1.80
C ALA A 191 18.54 -23.15 2.11
N ALA A 192 19.33 -23.76 1.21
CA ALA A 192 19.93 -25.07 1.46
C ALA A 192 20.90 -25.06 2.65
N ALA A 193 21.60 -23.96 2.88
CA ALA A 193 22.45 -23.76 4.04
C ALA A 193 21.69 -23.43 5.34
N GLY A 194 20.41 -23.05 5.25
CA GLY A 194 19.51 -22.81 6.37
C GLY A 194 19.62 -21.40 7.00
N TRP A 195 20.32 -20.46 6.37
CA TRP A 195 20.37 -19.08 6.84
C TRP A 195 19.37 -18.16 6.15
N TYR A 196 18.88 -18.51 4.95
CA TYR A 196 17.84 -17.78 4.25
C TYR A 196 16.52 -18.54 4.32
N ILE A 197 15.48 -17.88 4.83
CA ILE A 197 14.17 -18.50 5.09
C ILE A 197 13.08 -17.65 4.45
N GLU A 198 12.24 -18.25 3.62
CA GLU A 198 11.07 -17.59 3.06
C GLU A 198 9.85 -17.86 3.97
N ALA A 199 9.24 -16.80 4.51
CA ALA A 199 8.05 -16.89 5.34
C ALA A 199 6.80 -17.24 4.52
N GLY A 200 6.71 -16.78 3.27
CA GLY A 200 5.59 -17.02 2.38
C GLY A 200 4.29 -16.33 2.86
N THR A 201 4.40 -15.23 3.62
CA THR A 201 3.27 -14.61 4.32
C THR A 201 3.41 -13.07 4.39
N GLY A 202 2.40 -12.39 4.98
CA GLY A 202 2.40 -10.95 5.19
C GLY A 202 3.48 -10.44 6.15
N MET A 203 3.71 -9.12 6.17
CA MET A 203 4.87 -8.53 6.87
C MET A 203 4.83 -8.77 8.39
N GLY A 204 3.66 -8.63 9.03
CA GLY A 204 3.55 -8.86 10.47
C GLY A 204 3.95 -10.28 10.88
N ALA A 205 3.48 -11.32 10.16
CA ALA A 205 3.88 -12.70 10.41
C ALA A 205 5.37 -12.95 10.09
N THR A 206 5.93 -12.27 9.08
CA THR A 206 7.35 -12.30 8.75
C THR A 206 8.19 -11.69 9.87
N LEU A 207 7.77 -10.55 10.43
CA LEU A 207 8.42 -9.91 11.58
C LEU A 207 8.42 -10.83 12.81
N ASN A 208 7.29 -11.46 13.13
CA ASN A 208 7.21 -12.42 14.24
C ASN A 208 8.17 -13.60 14.03
N MET A 209 8.22 -14.16 12.80
CA MET A 209 9.15 -15.25 12.49
C MET A 209 10.61 -14.79 12.62
N ALA A 210 10.95 -13.61 12.11
CA ALA A 210 12.30 -13.05 12.22
C ALA A 210 12.68 -12.83 13.71
N ASN A 211 11.72 -12.35 14.51
CA ASN A 211 11.90 -12.16 15.95
C ASN A 211 12.18 -13.47 16.67
N GLU A 212 11.37 -14.50 16.46
CA GLU A 212 11.55 -15.83 17.06
C GLU A 212 12.90 -16.47 16.66
N MET A 213 13.36 -16.20 15.44
CA MET A 213 14.61 -16.75 14.92
C MET A 213 15.84 -15.88 15.20
N MET A 214 15.67 -14.71 15.83
CA MET A 214 16.73 -13.69 15.99
C MET A 214 17.40 -13.37 14.65
N ALA A 215 16.59 -13.19 13.60
CA ALA A 215 17.01 -13.06 12.22
C ALA A 215 16.91 -11.61 11.73
N TYR A 216 17.69 -11.30 10.69
CA TYR A 216 17.51 -10.08 9.92
C TYR A 216 16.28 -10.20 9.00
N THR A 217 15.66 -9.08 8.70
CA THR A 217 14.58 -8.98 7.72
C THR A 217 14.54 -7.59 7.11
N LEU A 218 13.97 -7.48 5.92
CA LEU A 218 13.61 -6.20 5.30
C LEU A 218 12.14 -5.90 5.62
N THR A 219 11.87 -4.72 6.12
CA THR A 219 10.51 -4.24 6.37
C THR A 219 10.42 -2.75 6.04
N ASP A 220 9.22 -2.20 5.89
CA ASP A 220 9.05 -0.75 5.93
C ASP A 220 9.00 -0.26 7.39
N LYS A 221 9.38 1.00 7.57
CA LYS A 221 9.48 1.61 8.89
C LYS A 221 8.14 1.64 9.62
N GLY A 222 7.06 1.96 8.89
CA GLY A 222 5.72 2.05 9.47
C GLY A 222 5.27 0.72 10.07
N THR A 223 5.45 -0.37 9.33
CA THR A 223 5.09 -1.70 9.83
C THR A 223 5.94 -2.07 11.06
N LEU A 224 7.25 -1.81 11.08
CA LEU A 224 8.07 -2.12 12.27
C LEU A 224 7.59 -1.35 13.50
N LEU A 225 7.28 -0.06 13.35
CA LEU A 225 6.79 0.78 14.45
C LEU A 225 5.43 0.31 14.97
N ALA A 226 4.52 -0.13 14.09
CA ALA A 226 3.23 -0.69 14.50
C ALA A 226 3.35 -1.96 15.34
N TYR A 227 4.44 -2.71 15.21
CA TYR A 227 4.75 -3.88 16.02
C TYR A 227 5.74 -3.59 17.17
N GLN A 228 6.14 -2.33 17.36
CA GLN A 228 7.08 -1.93 18.41
C GLN A 228 6.50 -2.22 19.79
N GLY A 229 7.25 -2.94 20.61
CA GLY A 229 6.83 -3.38 21.94
C GLY A 229 6.41 -4.86 22.00
N ASP A 230 6.09 -5.47 20.87
CA ASP A 230 5.80 -6.91 20.75
C ASP A 230 7.02 -7.69 20.19
N LEU A 231 8.03 -6.98 19.69
CA LEU A 231 9.23 -7.56 19.08
C LEU A 231 10.50 -7.12 19.81
N ASP A 232 11.49 -8.02 19.86
CA ASP A 232 12.85 -7.74 20.28
C ASP A 232 13.76 -7.30 19.11
N LEU A 233 13.22 -7.24 17.89
CA LEU A 233 13.93 -6.71 16.74
C LEU A 233 14.06 -5.19 16.82
N VAL A 234 15.23 -4.69 16.41
CA VAL A 234 15.51 -3.26 16.35
C VAL A 234 15.80 -2.82 14.91
N PRO A 235 15.52 -1.56 14.56
CA PRO A 235 15.99 -1.00 13.31
C PRO A 235 17.53 -0.91 13.36
N LEU A 236 18.20 -1.57 12.43
CA LEU A 236 19.66 -1.60 12.35
C LEU A 236 20.20 -0.67 11.26
N LEU A 237 19.48 -0.57 10.14
CA LEU A 237 19.88 0.30 9.04
C LEU A 237 18.64 0.94 8.40
N GLU A 238 18.63 2.28 8.42
CA GLU A 238 17.55 3.12 7.90
C GLU A 238 18.02 4.04 6.76
N GLU A 239 19.30 4.00 6.41
CA GLU A 239 19.91 4.86 5.39
C GLU A 239 20.29 4.05 4.14
N GLY A 240 20.20 4.71 2.98
CA GLY A 240 20.63 4.18 1.69
C GLY A 240 19.64 4.45 0.57
N ASP A 241 20.13 4.80 -0.60
CA ASP A 241 19.30 5.25 -1.73
C ASP A 241 18.29 4.18 -2.17
N ILE A 242 18.71 2.90 -2.13
CA ILE A 242 17.87 1.79 -2.55
C ILE A 242 16.71 1.51 -1.58
N LEU A 243 16.77 2.01 -0.35
CA LEU A 243 15.71 1.83 0.65
C LEU A 243 14.51 2.75 0.44
N LEU A 244 14.61 3.76 -0.42
CA LEU A 244 13.48 4.62 -0.74
C LEU A 244 12.31 3.78 -1.30
N ASN A 245 11.16 3.93 -0.68
CA ASN A 245 9.92 3.23 -1.01
C ASN A 245 8.86 4.23 -1.48
N ILE A 246 8.58 4.24 -2.77
CA ILE A 246 7.69 5.20 -3.41
C ILE A 246 6.33 4.54 -3.65
N TYR A 247 5.27 5.13 -3.13
CA TYR A 247 3.90 4.72 -3.36
C TYR A 247 3.33 5.45 -4.57
N SER A 248 2.81 4.67 -5.49
CA SER A 248 2.20 5.16 -6.72
C SER A 248 0.72 4.80 -6.77
N VAL A 249 -0.06 5.67 -7.39
CA VAL A 249 -1.46 5.43 -7.72
C VAL A 249 -1.61 5.38 -9.23
N LEU A 250 -2.36 4.37 -9.72
CA LEU A 250 -2.60 4.13 -11.14
C LEU A 250 -4.11 3.91 -11.36
N ILE A 251 -4.69 4.62 -12.33
CA ILE A 251 -6.08 4.42 -12.74
C ILE A 251 -6.14 3.19 -13.65
N CYS A 252 -6.97 2.22 -13.30
CA CYS A 252 -7.14 1.01 -14.07
C CYS A 252 -7.95 1.29 -15.35
N LYS A 253 -7.43 0.86 -16.51
CA LYS A 253 -8.09 1.07 -17.80
C LYS A 253 -9.46 0.40 -17.90
N ASN A 254 -9.61 -0.75 -17.24
CA ASN A 254 -10.83 -1.53 -17.23
C ASN A 254 -11.75 -1.20 -16.03
N GLY A 255 -11.37 -0.22 -15.21
CA GLY A 255 -12.20 0.29 -14.11
C GLY A 255 -13.45 0.97 -14.64
N VAL A 256 -14.50 1.01 -13.82
CA VAL A 256 -15.80 1.51 -14.23
C VAL A 256 -16.08 2.94 -13.78
N ASN A 257 -15.24 3.48 -12.85
CA ASN A 257 -15.41 4.81 -12.28
C ASN A 257 -14.18 5.71 -12.52
N PRO A 258 -13.88 6.08 -13.78
CA PRO A 258 -12.69 6.87 -14.10
C PRO A 258 -12.73 8.31 -13.58
N GLU A 259 -13.92 8.89 -13.35
CA GLU A 259 -14.05 10.24 -12.81
C GLU A 259 -13.64 10.25 -11.34
N MET A 260 -14.19 9.36 -10.53
CA MET A 260 -13.85 9.27 -9.11
C MET A 260 -12.41 8.79 -8.90
N ALA A 261 -11.88 7.96 -9.81
CA ALA A 261 -10.46 7.58 -9.81
C ALA A 261 -9.53 8.79 -9.99
N ASN A 262 -9.88 9.74 -10.86
CA ASN A 262 -9.15 11.02 -10.98
C ASN A 262 -9.30 11.88 -9.73
N ASN A 263 -10.51 11.94 -9.14
CA ASN A 263 -10.74 12.66 -7.89
C ASN A 263 -9.90 12.11 -6.75
N LEU A 264 -9.71 10.78 -6.67
CA LEU A 264 -8.82 10.18 -5.67
C LEU A 264 -7.36 10.61 -5.87
N ILE A 265 -6.87 10.67 -7.10
CA ILE A 265 -5.50 11.15 -7.37
C ILE A 265 -5.35 12.63 -6.99
N ASP A 266 -6.31 13.46 -7.38
CA ASP A 266 -6.31 14.88 -7.02
C ASP A 266 -6.36 15.08 -5.50
N PHE A 267 -7.17 14.28 -4.80
CA PHE A 267 -7.24 14.24 -3.34
C PHE A 267 -5.89 13.88 -2.72
N LEU A 268 -5.32 12.74 -3.10
CA LEU A 268 -4.04 12.28 -2.56
C LEU A 268 -2.90 13.29 -2.80
N ARG A 269 -3.00 14.11 -3.85
CA ARG A 269 -1.99 15.12 -4.20
C ARG A 269 -2.34 16.54 -3.73
N ALA A 270 -3.49 16.75 -3.10
CA ALA A 270 -3.87 18.06 -2.56
C ALA A 270 -2.97 18.44 -1.37
N ASP A 271 -2.59 19.73 -1.28
CA ASP A 271 -1.66 20.23 -0.27
C ASP A 271 -2.12 19.93 1.17
N ASP A 272 -3.42 20.04 1.44
CA ASP A 272 -3.99 19.74 2.76
C ASP A 272 -3.85 18.25 3.11
N ILE A 273 -4.06 17.35 2.16
CA ILE A 273 -3.91 15.91 2.36
C ILE A 273 -2.43 15.52 2.45
N GLN A 274 -1.56 16.12 1.64
CA GLN A 274 -0.11 15.90 1.74
C GLN A 274 0.43 16.33 3.12
N ASN A 275 -0.10 17.40 3.71
CA ASN A 275 0.24 17.81 5.09
C ASN A 275 -0.26 16.79 6.13
N LEU A 276 -1.43 16.18 5.92
CA LEU A 276 -1.93 15.12 6.81
C LEU A 276 -1.05 13.85 6.71
N ILE A 277 -0.68 13.44 5.49
CA ILE A 277 0.21 12.30 5.25
C ILE A 277 1.57 12.52 5.93
N ALA A 278 2.18 13.70 5.74
CA ALA A 278 3.47 14.05 6.36
C ALA A 278 3.41 14.17 7.89
N GLY A 279 2.22 14.37 8.47
CA GLY A 279 1.99 14.37 9.92
C GLY A 279 1.58 13.01 10.49
N TYR A 280 1.26 12.04 9.62
CA TYR A 280 0.75 10.75 10.04
C TYR A 280 1.82 9.94 10.79
N GLY A 281 1.44 9.40 11.95
CA GLY A 281 2.35 8.66 12.84
C GLY A 281 3.05 9.52 13.89
N VAL A 282 3.22 10.84 13.68
CA VAL A 282 3.92 11.72 14.64
C VAL A 282 3.33 11.69 16.05
N PRO A 283 1.99 11.71 16.24
CA PRO A 283 1.42 11.66 17.59
C PRO A 283 1.69 10.34 18.33
N GLU A 284 1.79 9.23 17.61
CA GLU A 284 1.92 7.88 18.16
C GLU A 284 3.38 7.45 18.30
N TYR A 285 4.19 7.71 17.29
CA TYR A 285 5.58 7.22 17.19
C TYR A 285 6.64 8.31 17.38
N GLY A 286 6.22 9.60 17.44
CA GLY A 286 7.16 10.74 17.55
C GLY A 286 7.79 11.17 16.24
N GLU A 287 7.51 10.48 15.14
CA GLU A 287 8.03 10.73 13.80
C GLU A 287 7.00 10.34 12.71
N PRO A 288 7.08 10.94 11.51
CA PRO A 288 6.17 10.59 10.42
C PRO A 288 6.45 9.20 9.87
N LEU A 289 5.38 8.49 9.48
CA LEU A 289 5.48 7.21 8.79
C LEU A 289 5.60 7.37 7.26
N PHE A 290 5.17 8.52 6.73
CA PHE A 290 5.17 8.86 5.31
C PHE A 290 5.60 10.30 5.08
N TYR A 291 6.01 10.58 3.84
CA TYR A 291 6.46 11.88 3.36
C TYR A 291 5.86 12.20 2.01
#